data_55d41cf124d9df2fd941a212eab4e241
#
_entry.id   55d41cf124d9df2fd941a212eab4e241
#
_cell.length_a   1.000
_cell.length_b   1.000
_cell.length_c   1.000
_cell.angle_alpha   90.00
_cell.angle_beta   90.00
_cell.angle_gamma   90.00
#
_symmetry.space_group_name_H-M   'P 1'
#
loop_
_entity.id
_entity.type
_entity.pdbx_description
1 polymer ?
#
loop_
_entity_poly.entity_id
_entity_poly.type
_entity_poly.pdbx_seq_one_letter_code
_entity_poly.pdbx_strand_id
1 'polypeptide(L)'
;MGNTIINRKSRIKLALIGATFALAITGCSSSPIAAPTPYKSASSKAAYGYSSEKLSENAIRVLFKATDKTPADLVQQYALYRAAEIAKSQGFSHLAIVKTSVDKKPVMAREVMANNEQPVAFQTDKQCTMSGCDEVAQPMAVPSSNDVVKTQINDIYFTIDVKMSSDTTTLGKNAFTVNEILSEPLEPKK
;
A
#
# COMPACT_ATOMS: atom_id res chain seq x y z
N MET A 1 -56.07 -52.42 -13.70
CA MET A 1 -56.31 -52.60 -12.25
C MET A 1 -55.23 -51.69 -11.59
N GLY A 2 -55.52 -50.51 -11.31
CA GLY A 2 -56.18 -49.95 -10.13
C GLY A 2 -55.05 -49.40 -9.27
N ASN A 3 -54.59 -48.15 -9.53
CA ASN A 3 -54.91 -46.87 -8.87
C ASN A 3 -54.60 -46.81 -7.39
N THR A 4 -53.83 -45.89 -6.92
CA THR A 4 -54.40 -44.81 -6.12
C THR A 4 -53.34 -43.76 -5.82
N ILE A 5 -53.61 -42.56 -6.29
CA ILE A 5 -52.97 -41.30 -6.00
C ILE A 5 -53.34 -40.92 -4.56
N ILE A 6 -52.34 -40.62 -3.71
CA ILE A 6 -52.56 -39.87 -2.49
C ILE A 6 -51.72 -38.60 -2.48
N ASN A 7 -52.43 -37.53 -2.81
CA ASN A 7 -52.03 -36.16 -2.74
C ASN A 7 -52.04 -35.70 -1.26
N ARG A 8 -50.88 -35.39 -0.69
CA ARG A 8 -50.83 -34.80 0.66
C ARG A 8 -50.10 -33.47 0.60
N LYS A 9 -50.90 -32.43 0.37
CA LYS A 9 -50.52 -31.04 0.57
C LYS A 9 -50.22 -30.82 2.04
N SER A 10 -48.95 -30.81 2.42
CA SER A 10 -48.50 -30.30 3.71
C SER A 10 -48.13 -28.84 3.55
N ARG A 11 -48.98 -27.97 4.05
CA ARG A 11 -48.75 -26.52 4.15
C ARG A 11 -47.85 -26.28 5.36
N ILE A 12 -46.57 -26.17 5.17
CA ILE A 12 -45.66 -25.64 6.19
C ILE A 12 -45.62 -24.14 6.01
N LYS A 13 -46.30 -23.41 6.86
CA LYS A 13 -46.15 -21.97 7.04
C LYS A 13 -44.84 -21.74 7.79
N LEU A 14 -43.77 -21.43 7.09
CA LEU A 14 -42.54 -21.00 7.71
C LEU A 14 -42.64 -19.49 7.88
N ALA A 15 -42.76 -19.04 9.12
CA ALA A 15 -42.67 -17.64 9.51
C ALA A 15 -41.21 -17.19 9.33
N LEU A 16 -40.94 -16.32 8.32
CA LEU A 16 -39.67 -15.64 8.17
C LEU A 16 -39.58 -14.52 9.22
N ILE A 17 -38.84 -14.77 10.29
CA ILE A 17 -38.35 -13.71 11.17
C ILE A 17 -37.07 -13.18 10.52
N GLY A 18 -37.19 -12.08 9.77
CA GLY A 18 -36.09 -11.36 9.19
C GLY A 18 -35.39 -10.52 10.24
N ALA A 19 -34.32 -11.03 10.83
CA ALA A 19 -33.36 -10.23 11.59
C ALA A 19 -32.33 -9.66 10.60
N THR A 20 -32.58 -8.48 10.04
CA THR A 20 -31.60 -7.70 9.28
C THR A 20 -30.58 -7.12 10.25
N PHE A 21 -29.48 -7.83 10.45
CA PHE A 21 -28.30 -7.34 11.14
C PHE A 21 -27.52 -6.44 10.16
N ALA A 22 -27.81 -5.15 10.20
CA ALA A 22 -27.03 -4.14 9.45
C ALA A 22 -25.67 -4.00 10.10
N LEU A 23 -24.65 -4.71 9.56
CA LEU A 23 -23.25 -4.43 9.88
C LEU A 23 -22.88 -3.07 9.25
N ALA A 24 -22.91 -2.02 10.07
CA ALA A 24 -22.27 -0.76 9.74
C ALA A 24 -20.76 -0.97 9.77
N ILE A 25 -20.15 -1.24 8.59
CA ILE A 25 -18.70 -1.24 8.42
C ILE A 25 -18.28 0.23 8.43
N THR A 26 -17.96 0.77 9.60
CA THR A 26 -17.28 2.05 9.74
C THR A 26 -15.85 1.85 9.24
N GLY A 27 -15.63 2.06 7.95
CA GLY A 27 -14.31 2.11 7.35
C GLY A 27 -13.54 3.27 7.96
N CYS A 28 -12.61 3.01 8.87
CA CYS A 28 -11.62 3.99 9.30
C CYS A 28 -10.79 4.39 8.10
N SER A 29 -11.16 5.50 7.45
CA SER A 29 -10.35 6.15 6.43
C SER A 29 -9.19 6.87 7.13
N SER A 30 -8.10 6.15 7.38
CA SER A 30 -6.88 6.79 7.85
C SER A 30 -6.22 7.52 6.67
N SER A 31 -5.98 8.83 6.83
CA SER A 31 -5.20 9.59 5.84
C SER A 31 -3.82 8.96 5.64
N PRO A 32 -3.30 8.93 4.40
CA PRO A 32 -1.98 8.38 4.12
C PRO A 32 -0.88 9.15 4.86
N ILE A 33 0.26 8.51 5.02
CA ILE A 33 1.47 9.14 5.57
C ILE A 33 2.27 9.71 4.39
N ALA A 34 2.78 10.95 4.54
CA ALA A 34 3.63 11.61 3.57
C ALA A 34 5.06 11.05 3.63
N ALA A 35 5.25 9.81 3.19
CA ALA A 35 6.52 9.09 3.19
C ALA A 35 6.70 8.30 1.89
N PRO A 36 7.93 7.93 1.51
CA PRO A 36 8.17 7.05 0.38
C PRO A 36 7.45 5.72 0.55
N THR A 37 6.89 5.22 -0.55
CA THR A 37 6.17 3.93 -0.57
C THR A 37 7.16 2.80 -0.80
N PRO A 38 7.28 1.83 0.13
CA PRO A 38 8.15 0.68 -0.07
C PRO A 38 7.57 -0.31 -1.09
N TYR A 39 8.42 -1.21 -1.61
CA TYR A 39 7.97 -2.31 -2.44
C TYR A 39 7.13 -3.29 -1.62
N LYS A 40 5.83 -3.31 -1.87
CA LYS A 40 4.87 -4.21 -1.21
C LYS A 40 3.61 -4.40 -2.03
N SER A 41 2.89 -5.49 -1.76
CA SER A 41 1.57 -5.71 -2.36
C SER A 41 0.54 -4.73 -1.79
N ALA A 42 -0.28 -4.17 -2.65
CA ALA A 42 -1.44 -3.37 -2.25
C ALA A 42 -2.53 -4.30 -1.67
N SER A 43 -2.94 -4.05 -0.44
CA SER A 43 -3.99 -4.84 0.24
C SER A 43 -5.40 -4.57 -0.31
N SER A 44 -5.58 -3.44 -1.00
CA SER A 44 -6.82 -3.04 -1.65
C SER A 44 -6.53 -2.09 -2.82
N LYS A 45 -7.53 -1.78 -3.65
CA LYS A 45 -7.40 -0.81 -4.76
C LYS A 45 -6.99 0.59 -4.30
N ALA A 46 -7.28 0.95 -3.06
CA ALA A 46 -6.93 2.24 -2.47
C ALA A 46 -5.55 2.24 -1.80
N ALA A 47 -4.98 1.07 -1.49
CA ALA A 47 -3.72 0.93 -0.76
C ALA A 47 -2.51 1.23 -1.65
N TYR A 48 -1.42 1.70 -1.02
CA TYR A 48 -0.13 1.89 -1.67
C TYR A 48 0.59 0.55 -1.87
N GLY A 49 1.34 0.45 -2.96
CA GLY A 49 2.08 -0.72 -3.37
C GLY A 49 1.69 -1.21 -4.76
N TYR A 50 2.11 -2.42 -5.12
CA TYR A 50 1.81 -3.00 -6.42
C TYR A 50 0.50 -3.79 -6.43
N SER A 51 -0.18 -3.75 -7.56
CA SER A 51 -1.22 -4.69 -7.96
C SER A 51 -0.98 -5.13 -9.41
N SER A 52 -1.52 -6.27 -9.80
CA SER A 52 -1.35 -6.80 -11.14
C SER A 52 -2.63 -7.41 -11.66
N GLU A 53 -2.86 -7.27 -12.96
CA GLU A 53 -4.00 -7.81 -13.68
C GLU A 53 -3.51 -8.59 -14.90
N LYS A 54 -4.05 -9.78 -15.12
CA LYS A 54 -3.76 -10.57 -16.30
C LYS A 54 -4.57 -10.04 -17.47
N LEU A 55 -3.91 -9.62 -18.55
CA LEU A 55 -4.55 -9.15 -19.79
C LEU A 55 -4.73 -10.28 -20.77
N SER A 56 -3.74 -11.18 -20.88
CA SER A 56 -3.78 -12.41 -21.69
C SER A 56 -2.84 -13.46 -21.08
N GLU A 57 -2.64 -14.60 -21.75
CA GLU A 57 -1.72 -15.64 -21.27
C GLU A 57 -0.27 -15.15 -21.14
N ASN A 58 0.14 -14.26 -22.02
CA ASN A 58 1.50 -13.71 -22.06
C ASN A 58 1.56 -12.19 -21.90
N ALA A 59 0.51 -11.56 -21.38
CA ALA A 59 0.48 -10.13 -21.13
C ALA A 59 -0.19 -9.80 -19.81
N ILE A 60 0.43 -8.88 -19.07
CA ILE A 60 -0.02 -8.42 -17.76
C ILE A 60 0.00 -6.90 -17.69
N ARG A 61 -0.84 -6.35 -16.84
CA ARG A 61 -0.77 -4.97 -16.37
C ARG A 61 -0.27 -4.96 -14.95
N VAL A 62 0.71 -4.12 -14.67
CA VAL A 62 1.18 -3.85 -13.31
C VAL A 62 0.91 -2.38 -13.00
N LEU A 63 0.21 -2.13 -11.89
CA LEU A 63 0.02 -0.81 -11.31
C LEU A 63 0.85 -0.74 -10.02
N PHE A 64 1.64 0.30 -9.87
CA PHE A 64 2.27 0.68 -8.61
C PHE A 64 1.69 2.02 -8.15
N LYS A 65 0.99 2.01 -7.01
CA LYS A 65 0.51 3.22 -6.36
C LYS A 65 1.52 3.68 -5.32
N ALA A 66 2.02 4.90 -5.46
CA ALA A 66 3.00 5.50 -4.57
C ALA A 66 2.59 6.92 -4.15
N THR A 67 3.24 7.45 -3.13
CA THR A 67 3.23 8.88 -2.83
C THR A 67 4.27 9.60 -3.71
N ASP A 68 4.12 10.90 -3.94
CA ASP A 68 5.12 11.73 -4.64
C ASP A 68 6.43 11.91 -3.85
N LYS A 69 6.49 11.41 -2.61
CA LYS A 69 7.73 11.30 -1.82
C LYS A 69 8.60 10.13 -2.28
N THR A 70 8.07 9.23 -3.11
CA THR A 70 8.81 8.09 -3.68
C THR A 70 9.52 8.55 -4.96
N PRO A 71 10.85 8.37 -5.08
CA PRO A 71 11.58 8.70 -6.30
C PRO A 71 10.97 8.02 -7.54
N ALA A 72 10.92 8.76 -8.66
CA ALA A 72 10.24 8.28 -9.87
C ALA A 72 10.92 7.07 -10.51
N ASP A 73 12.24 7.00 -10.46
CA ASP A 73 13.04 5.87 -10.89
C ASP A 73 12.73 4.61 -10.07
N LEU A 74 12.58 4.77 -8.76
CA LEU A 74 12.23 3.67 -7.85
C LEU A 74 10.81 3.14 -8.11
N VAL A 75 9.85 4.04 -8.40
CA VAL A 75 8.48 3.64 -8.79
C VAL A 75 8.50 2.80 -10.06
N GLN A 76 9.30 3.20 -11.06
CA GLN A 76 9.46 2.46 -12.32
C GLN A 76 10.13 1.10 -12.07
N GLN A 77 11.21 1.08 -11.29
CA GLN A 77 11.92 -0.13 -10.92
C GLN A 77 11.00 -1.13 -10.22
N TYR A 78 10.20 -0.68 -9.26
CA TYR A 78 9.25 -1.52 -8.53
C TYR A 78 8.18 -2.15 -9.44
N ALA A 79 7.62 -1.36 -10.36
CA ALA A 79 6.66 -1.88 -11.31
C ALA A 79 7.26 -2.92 -12.25
N LEU A 80 8.47 -2.66 -12.75
CA LEU A 80 9.20 -3.56 -13.63
C LEU A 80 9.63 -4.85 -12.91
N TYR A 81 10.12 -4.71 -11.66
CA TYR A 81 10.49 -5.85 -10.83
C TYR A 81 9.29 -6.77 -10.59
N ARG A 82 8.11 -6.19 -10.28
CA ARG A 82 6.89 -7.00 -10.13
C ARG A 82 6.51 -7.72 -11.42
N ALA A 83 6.65 -7.08 -12.57
CA ALA A 83 6.41 -7.72 -13.86
C ALA A 83 7.37 -8.90 -14.09
N ALA A 84 8.64 -8.74 -13.71
CA ALA A 84 9.66 -9.80 -13.82
C ALA A 84 9.38 -10.99 -12.87
N GLU A 85 8.91 -10.73 -11.63
CA GLU A 85 8.48 -11.80 -10.71
C GLU A 85 7.36 -12.66 -11.31
N ILE A 86 6.35 -11.98 -11.93
CA ILE A 86 5.24 -12.68 -12.56
C ILE A 86 5.72 -13.47 -13.78
N ALA A 87 6.54 -12.86 -14.64
CA ALA A 87 7.11 -13.53 -15.82
C ALA A 87 7.88 -14.79 -15.41
N LYS A 88 8.74 -14.69 -14.39
CA LYS A 88 9.50 -15.83 -13.85
C LYS A 88 8.58 -16.93 -13.33
N SER A 89 7.55 -16.56 -12.56
CA SER A 89 6.59 -17.53 -12.00
C SER A 89 5.79 -18.28 -13.08
N GLN A 90 5.62 -17.67 -14.25
CA GLN A 90 4.93 -18.26 -15.40
C GLN A 90 5.89 -18.93 -16.40
N GLY A 91 7.19 -18.97 -16.11
CA GLY A 91 8.20 -19.66 -16.94
C GLY A 91 8.70 -18.83 -18.14
N PHE A 92 8.45 -17.53 -18.18
CA PHE A 92 8.98 -16.65 -19.20
C PHE A 92 10.36 -16.12 -18.82
N SER A 93 11.27 -16.05 -19.78
CA SER A 93 12.64 -15.55 -19.59
C SER A 93 12.83 -14.09 -19.99
N HIS A 94 11.89 -13.53 -20.77
CA HIS A 94 11.97 -12.17 -21.27
C HIS A 94 10.64 -11.45 -21.13
N LEU A 95 10.69 -10.11 -21.03
CA LEU A 95 9.52 -9.25 -21.03
C LEU A 95 9.80 -7.96 -21.81
N ALA A 96 8.76 -7.33 -22.35
CA ALA A 96 8.83 -6.03 -23.00
C ALA A 96 7.67 -5.14 -22.52
N ILE A 97 7.97 -3.87 -22.25
CA ILE A 97 6.96 -2.86 -21.92
C ILE A 97 6.28 -2.44 -23.20
N VAL A 98 4.95 -2.62 -23.27
CA VAL A 98 4.12 -2.23 -24.42
C VAL A 98 3.54 -0.84 -24.25
N LYS A 99 3.15 -0.51 -23.01
CA LYS A 99 2.55 0.77 -22.67
C LYS A 99 2.95 1.20 -21.26
N THR A 100 3.12 2.51 -21.10
CA THR A 100 3.33 3.14 -19.79
C THR A 100 2.35 4.28 -19.63
N SER A 101 1.79 4.45 -18.43
CA SER A 101 0.97 5.61 -18.07
C SER A 101 1.23 6.04 -16.63
N VAL A 102 1.10 7.34 -16.39
CA VAL A 102 1.26 7.96 -15.07
C VAL A 102 0.09 8.90 -14.82
N ASP A 103 -0.66 8.64 -13.75
CA ASP A 103 -1.69 9.53 -13.24
C ASP A 103 -1.27 10.09 -11.88
N LYS A 104 -1.61 11.37 -11.63
CA LYS A 104 -1.35 12.05 -10.36
C LYS A 104 -2.66 12.56 -9.79
N LYS A 105 -2.90 12.29 -8.50
CA LYS A 105 -4.10 12.75 -7.80
C LYS A 105 -3.73 13.42 -6.49
N PRO A 106 -4.13 14.68 -6.26
CA PRO A 106 -3.87 15.35 -4.99
C PRO A 106 -4.64 14.69 -3.85
N VAL A 107 -3.96 14.46 -2.73
CA VAL A 107 -4.53 13.90 -1.51
C VAL A 107 -3.98 14.61 -0.28
N MET A 108 -4.77 14.64 0.80
CA MET A 108 -4.27 15.15 2.09
C MET A 108 -3.62 14.00 2.86
N ALA A 109 -2.35 14.15 3.16
CA ALA A 109 -1.57 13.20 3.93
C ALA A 109 -1.22 13.74 5.31
N ARG A 110 -0.83 12.85 6.20
CA ARG A 110 -0.26 13.17 7.50
C ARG A 110 1.25 13.16 7.39
N GLU A 111 1.88 14.24 7.78
CA GLU A 111 3.32 14.33 7.91
C GLU A 111 3.66 14.34 9.40
N VAL A 112 4.52 13.42 9.83
CA VAL A 112 5.03 13.39 11.20
C VAL A 112 6.27 14.26 11.23
N MET A 113 6.14 15.46 11.81
CA MET A 113 7.29 16.32 12.04
C MET A 113 8.07 15.72 13.21
N ALA A 114 9.23 15.15 12.93
CA ALA A 114 10.20 14.87 13.97
C ALA A 114 10.72 16.21 14.47
N ASN A 115 10.28 16.66 15.64
CA ASN A 115 10.94 17.77 16.28
C ASN A 115 12.37 17.32 16.54
N ASN A 116 13.32 18.05 15.93
CA ASN A 116 14.72 17.93 16.27
C ASN A 116 14.82 18.12 17.79
N GLU A 117 15.23 17.07 18.48
CA GLU A 117 15.43 17.08 19.92
C GLU A 117 16.38 18.21 20.28
N GLN A 118 15.82 19.32 20.73
CA GLN A 118 16.62 20.18 21.59
C GLN A 118 16.90 19.38 22.87
N PRO A 119 18.16 19.29 23.31
CA PRO A 119 18.47 18.58 24.52
C PRO A 119 17.61 19.18 25.65
N VAL A 120 16.80 18.33 26.25
CA VAL A 120 15.89 18.71 27.34
C VAL A 120 16.77 19.14 28.50
N ALA A 121 16.97 20.43 28.67
CA ALA A 121 17.62 20.96 29.84
C ALA A 121 16.66 20.74 31.00
N PHE A 122 17.09 19.98 32.01
CA PHE A 122 16.35 19.86 33.26
C PHE A 122 16.22 21.24 33.87
N GLN A 123 14.99 21.77 33.96
CA GLN A 123 14.75 22.96 34.76
C GLN A 123 14.78 22.56 36.22
N THR A 124 15.68 23.16 36.96
CA THR A 124 15.78 23.00 38.40
C THR A 124 15.11 24.20 39.04
N ASP A 125 14.11 23.96 39.88
CA ASP A 125 13.53 24.96 40.76
C ASP A 125 14.15 24.84 42.18
N LYS A 126 14.48 25.98 42.78
CA LYS A 126 14.93 26.03 44.17
C LYS A 126 13.72 25.94 45.11
N GLN A 127 13.55 24.80 45.72
CA GLN A 127 12.60 24.66 46.82
C GLN A 127 13.29 24.98 48.16
N CYS A 128 12.84 26.05 48.80
CA CYS A 128 13.32 26.45 50.11
C CYS A 128 12.38 25.97 51.21
N THR A 129 12.89 25.15 52.12
CA THR A 129 12.20 24.73 53.34
C THR A 129 12.85 25.38 54.56
N MET A 130 12.26 25.21 55.75
CA MET A 130 12.87 25.69 56.99
C MET A 130 14.27 25.10 57.29
N SER A 131 14.65 24.05 56.60
CA SER A 131 15.92 23.35 56.73
C SER A 131 16.98 23.74 55.71
N GLY A 132 16.64 24.57 54.72
CA GLY A 132 17.53 25.00 53.65
C GLY A 132 16.83 25.03 52.28
N CYS A 133 17.57 25.47 51.25
CA CYS A 133 17.11 25.47 49.85
C CYS A 133 17.82 24.37 49.10
N ASP A 134 17.06 23.43 48.55
CA ASP A 134 17.57 22.35 47.71
C ASP A 134 17.10 22.56 46.27
N GLU A 135 17.95 22.21 45.28
CA GLU A 135 17.56 22.18 43.89
C GLU A 135 16.83 20.85 43.61
N VAL A 136 15.54 20.95 43.29
CA VAL A 136 14.72 19.80 42.95
C VAL A 136 14.49 19.81 41.46
N ALA A 137 14.83 18.71 40.76
CA ALA A 137 14.48 18.51 39.35
C ALA A 137 12.96 18.40 39.21
N GLN A 138 12.35 19.34 38.49
CA GLN A 138 10.93 19.27 38.16
C GLN A 138 10.75 18.20 37.07
N PRO A 139 9.77 17.29 37.20
CA PRO A 139 9.40 16.43 36.11
C PRO A 139 8.80 17.29 34.98
N MET A 140 9.57 17.53 33.94
CA MET A 140 9.04 18.18 32.76
C MET A 140 7.99 17.29 32.15
N ALA A 141 6.80 17.86 31.86
CA ALA A 141 5.87 17.24 30.94
C ALA A 141 6.63 17.05 29.61
N VAL A 142 6.93 15.81 29.27
CA VAL A 142 7.52 15.48 27.96
C VAL A 142 6.56 16.04 26.94
N PRO A 143 6.93 17.05 26.12
CA PRO A 143 6.06 17.48 25.04
C PRO A 143 5.84 16.24 24.20
N SER A 144 4.61 15.83 24.06
CA SER A 144 4.22 14.76 23.12
C SER A 144 4.36 15.34 21.70
N SER A 145 5.58 15.45 21.26
CA SER A 145 5.94 16.23 20.09
C SER A 145 6.14 15.35 18.88
N ASN A 146 5.07 14.67 18.50
CA ASN A 146 4.88 14.31 17.11
C ASN A 146 3.69 15.14 16.60
N ASP A 147 3.93 16.39 16.28
CA ASP A 147 2.93 17.21 15.63
C ASP A 147 2.64 16.61 14.26
N VAL A 148 1.43 16.06 14.12
CA VAL A 148 0.93 15.52 12.87
C VAL A 148 0.33 16.67 12.07
N VAL A 149 1.06 17.16 11.10
CA VAL A 149 0.59 18.19 10.18
C VAL A 149 -0.11 17.52 8.99
N LYS A 150 -1.20 18.12 8.55
CA LYS A 150 -1.83 17.73 7.27
C LYS A 150 -1.15 18.48 6.14
N THR A 151 -0.53 17.75 5.23
CA THR A 151 0.10 18.30 4.03
C THR A 151 -0.56 17.74 2.78
N GLN A 152 -0.59 18.55 1.72
CA GLN A 152 -1.06 18.06 0.42
C GLN A 152 0.10 17.38 -0.30
N ILE A 153 -0.10 16.14 -0.69
CA ILE A 153 0.80 15.34 -1.54
C ILE A 153 0.04 14.86 -2.78
N ASN A 154 0.76 14.20 -3.69
CA ASN A 154 0.11 13.54 -4.82
C ASN A 154 0.23 12.02 -4.69
N ASP A 155 -0.87 11.33 -4.91
CA ASP A 155 -0.85 9.91 -5.22
C ASP A 155 -0.38 9.73 -6.66
N ILE A 156 0.65 8.93 -6.85
CA ILE A 156 1.20 8.55 -8.15
C ILE A 156 0.67 7.17 -8.50
N TYR A 157 0.00 7.05 -9.64
CA TYR A 157 -0.44 5.78 -10.21
C TYR A 157 0.41 5.50 -11.44
N PHE A 158 1.43 4.70 -11.28
CA PHE A 158 2.32 4.27 -12.36
C PHE A 158 1.86 2.91 -12.88
N THR A 159 1.52 2.84 -14.15
CA THR A 159 1.01 1.62 -14.78
C THR A 159 1.85 1.24 -15.97
N ILE A 160 2.22 -0.03 -16.07
CA ILE A 160 2.86 -0.62 -17.23
C ILE A 160 2.05 -1.83 -17.73
N ASP A 161 1.87 -1.91 -19.05
CA ASP A 161 1.40 -3.09 -19.73
C ASP A 161 2.62 -3.81 -20.32
N VAL A 162 2.76 -5.09 -19.99
CA VAL A 162 3.95 -5.87 -20.30
C VAL A 162 3.56 -7.12 -21.08
N LYS A 163 4.30 -7.42 -22.15
CA LYS A 163 4.30 -8.70 -22.84
C LYS A 163 5.44 -9.55 -22.37
N MET A 164 5.21 -10.84 -22.18
CA MET A 164 6.19 -11.82 -21.72
C MET A 164 6.40 -12.90 -22.77
N SER A 165 7.61 -13.42 -22.92
CA SER A 165 7.96 -14.52 -23.81
C SER A 165 9.19 -15.28 -23.35
N SER A 166 9.30 -16.52 -23.78
CA SER A 166 10.54 -17.28 -23.65
C SER A 166 11.51 -17.01 -24.81
N ASP A 167 11.02 -16.38 -25.89
CA ASP A 167 11.80 -16.03 -27.08
C ASP A 167 11.83 -14.50 -27.28
N THR A 168 13.05 -13.96 -27.41
CA THR A 168 13.30 -12.52 -27.62
C THR A 168 12.78 -12.03 -28.96
N THR A 169 12.74 -12.90 -29.98
CA THR A 169 12.30 -12.51 -31.34
C THR A 169 10.87 -12.02 -31.37
N THR A 170 10.01 -12.53 -30.49
CA THR A 170 8.59 -12.16 -30.38
C THR A 170 8.35 -10.82 -29.67
N LEU A 171 9.33 -10.33 -28.90
CA LEU A 171 9.22 -9.10 -28.11
C LEU A 171 9.90 -7.90 -28.75
N GLY A 172 10.73 -8.12 -29.80
CA GLY A 172 11.46 -7.06 -30.49
C GLY A 172 12.71 -6.60 -29.72
N LYS A 173 13.26 -5.44 -30.17
CA LYS A 173 14.57 -4.95 -29.71
C LYS A 173 14.60 -4.43 -28.25
N ASN A 174 13.45 -4.18 -27.66
CA ASN A 174 13.32 -3.61 -26.31
C ASN A 174 12.93 -4.68 -25.27
N ALA A 175 13.35 -5.92 -25.49
CA ALA A 175 13.12 -7.00 -24.55
C ALA A 175 14.13 -6.93 -23.40
N PHE A 176 13.65 -7.03 -22.17
CA PHE A 176 14.44 -7.13 -20.96
C PHE A 176 14.55 -8.61 -20.54
N THR A 177 15.70 -8.97 -20.01
CA THR A 177 15.90 -10.30 -19.42
C THR A 177 15.34 -10.34 -18.00
N VAL A 178 14.45 -11.27 -17.71
CA VAL A 178 13.78 -11.39 -16.40
C VAL A 178 14.79 -11.56 -15.27
N ASN A 179 15.82 -12.41 -15.47
CA ASN A 179 16.82 -12.64 -14.43
C ASN A 179 17.69 -11.41 -14.16
N GLU A 180 17.96 -10.57 -15.16
CA GLU A 180 18.71 -9.33 -15.02
C GLU A 180 17.95 -8.35 -14.14
N ILE A 181 16.65 -8.12 -14.41
CA ILE A 181 15.80 -7.24 -13.59
C ILE A 181 15.76 -7.74 -12.14
N LEU A 182 15.61 -9.05 -11.92
CA LEU A 182 15.50 -9.61 -10.58
C LEU A 182 16.83 -9.67 -9.82
N SER A 183 17.96 -9.48 -10.49
CA SER A 183 19.27 -9.39 -9.85
C SER A 183 19.60 -8.00 -9.31
N GLU A 184 18.89 -6.96 -9.76
CA GLU A 184 19.06 -5.60 -9.25
C GLU A 184 18.41 -5.44 -7.88
N PRO A 185 19.12 -4.87 -6.89
CA PRO A 185 18.54 -4.61 -5.57
C PRO A 185 17.44 -3.55 -5.66
N LEU A 186 16.35 -3.76 -4.92
CA LEU A 186 15.21 -2.83 -4.86
C LEU A 186 15.43 -1.63 -3.93
N GLU A 187 16.66 -1.41 -3.47
CA GLU A 187 16.97 -0.32 -2.58
C GLU A 187 17.24 0.99 -3.35
N PRO A 188 16.85 2.15 -2.80
CA PRO A 188 17.20 3.42 -3.41
C PRO A 188 18.73 3.55 -3.49
N LYS A 189 19.25 3.84 -4.68
CA LYS A 189 20.67 4.19 -4.84
C LYS A 189 20.95 5.43 -3.98
N LYS A 190 21.85 5.29 -3.01
CA LYS A 190 22.33 6.39 -2.16
C LYS A 190 23.12 7.41 -2.97
#